data_de3e9a796e17e61d14e75c77a6b780dc
#
_entry.id   de3e9a796e17e61d14e75c77a6b780dc
#
_cell.length_a   1.000
_cell.length_b   1.000
_cell.length_c   1.000
_cell.angle_alpha   90.00
_cell.angle_beta   90.00
_cell.angle_gamma   90.00
#
_symmetry.space_group_name_H-M   'P 1'
#
loop_
_entity.id
_entity.type
_entity.pdbx_description
1 polymer ?
#
loop_
_entity_poly.entity_id
_entity_poly.type
_entity_poly.pdbx_seq_one_letter_code
_entity_poly.pdbx_strand_id
1 'polypeptide(L)'
;SEMCIRDSGTNEETGMGDVEYYLDNYKAPVFCFSPDSGFPVCNGEKGICNLRIVSKTKLDKIADIRGGVAGNVIPGKAEAWVKGAKPAPTESVSVEADGELWQLTAKGIGGHASMPEGTVNAIGVLISYILENKLAGEEEEKFLRLLMKLHESWDGSGLGVDADDGKFEPLTIIGGVIGVEDGHIFQTADS
;
A
#
# COMPACT_ATOMS: atom_id res chain seq x y z
N SER A 1 1.09 -45.77 -21.91
CA SER A 1 1.20 -45.24 -20.55
C SER A 1 1.37 -43.75 -20.65
N GLU A 2 0.34 -43.01 -20.25
CA GLU A 2 0.44 -41.56 -20.15
C GLU A 2 1.42 -41.25 -19.02
N MET A 3 2.48 -40.49 -19.32
CA MET A 3 3.39 -39.99 -18.32
C MET A 3 2.78 -38.76 -17.68
N CYS A 4 2.63 -38.79 -16.36
CA CYS A 4 2.38 -37.55 -15.61
C CYS A 4 3.68 -36.72 -15.65
N ILE A 5 3.60 -35.55 -16.27
CA ILE A 5 4.69 -34.57 -16.28
C ILE A 5 4.35 -33.55 -15.20
N ARG A 6 5.32 -33.22 -14.35
CA ARG A 6 5.25 -32.14 -13.40
C ARG A 6 6.21 -31.04 -13.84
N ASP A 7 5.66 -29.87 -14.15
CA ASP A 7 6.41 -28.67 -14.39
C ASP A 7 6.37 -27.80 -13.11
N SER A 8 7.44 -27.12 -12.80
CA SER A 8 7.53 -26.20 -11.66
C SER A 8 8.03 -24.86 -12.15
N GLY A 9 7.22 -23.83 -11.94
CA GLY A 9 7.58 -22.44 -12.17
C GLY A 9 8.32 -21.83 -10.99
N THR A 10 8.93 -20.68 -11.19
CA THR A 10 9.72 -19.95 -10.17
C THR A 10 9.39 -18.47 -10.12
N ASN A 11 8.31 -18.03 -10.79
CA ASN A 11 7.99 -16.61 -10.98
C ASN A 11 6.57 -16.26 -10.54
N GLU A 12 5.91 -17.09 -9.72
CA GLU A 12 4.55 -16.88 -9.27
C GLU A 12 4.44 -15.53 -8.52
N GLU A 13 5.30 -15.31 -7.51
CA GLU A 13 5.32 -14.12 -6.65
C GLU A 13 5.76 -12.82 -7.37
N THR A 14 6.18 -12.90 -8.61
CA THR A 14 6.70 -11.77 -9.40
C THR A 14 6.01 -11.58 -10.75
N GLY A 15 4.77 -12.09 -10.88
CA GLY A 15 3.89 -11.83 -12.01
C GLY A 15 3.72 -12.98 -13.00
N MET A 16 4.05 -14.23 -12.64
CA MET A 16 3.76 -15.45 -13.44
C MET A 16 4.29 -15.44 -14.87
N GLY A 17 5.36 -14.72 -15.17
CA GLY A 17 5.92 -14.65 -16.54
C GLY A 17 6.41 -16.00 -17.07
N ASP A 18 6.69 -16.97 -16.22
CA ASP A 18 6.98 -18.35 -16.58
C ASP A 18 5.75 -19.11 -17.09
N VAL A 19 4.56 -18.78 -16.60
CA VAL A 19 3.28 -19.35 -17.09
C VAL A 19 2.97 -18.82 -18.50
N GLU A 20 3.15 -17.52 -18.74
CA GLU A 20 3.01 -16.94 -20.07
C GLU A 20 3.98 -17.57 -21.05
N TYR A 21 5.26 -17.67 -20.68
CA TYR A 21 6.27 -18.34 -21.50
C TYR A 21 5.91 -19.80 -21.81
N TYR A 22 5.38 -20.54 -20.82
CA TYR A 22 4.96 -21.92 -20.99
C TYR A 22 3.81 -22.01 -22.03
N LEU A 23 2.79 -21.17 -21.89
CA LEU A 23 1.63 -21.21 -22.78
C LEU A 23 1.97 -20.79 -24.22
N ASP A 24 2.96 -19.92 -24.40
CA ASP A 24 3.44 -19.49 -25.72
C ASP A 24 4.26 -20.56 -26.44
N ASN A 25 4.93 -21.44 -25.71
CA ASN A 25 5.89 -22.40 -26.28
C ASN A 25 5.43 -23.85 -26.19
N TYR A 26 4.47 -24.19 -25.36
CA TYR A 26 3.99 -25.54 -25.12
C TYR A 26 2.46 -25.61 -25.17
N LYS A 27 1.98 -26.81 -25.46
CA LYS A 27 0.53 -27.06 -25.42
C LYS A 27 0.03 -27.02 -23.99
N ALA A 28 -1.06 -26.29 -23.76
CA ALA A 28 -1.70 -26.22 -22.44
C ALA A 28 -2.05 -27.66 -21.94
N PRO A 29 -1.86 -27.93 -20.64
CA PRO A 29 -2.19 -29.24 -20.07
C PRO A 29 -3.70 -29.48 -20.12
N VAL A 30 -4.08 -30.77 -20.18
CA VAL A 30 -5.49 -31.18 -20.15
C VAL A 30 -6.11 -30.94 -18.78
N PHE A 31 -5.31 -31.00 -17.75
CA PHE A 31 -5.67 -30.74 -16.36
C PHE A 31 -4.51 -30.06 -15.65
N CYS A 32 -4.80 -29.04 -14.86
CA CYS A 32 -3.85 -28.30 -14.06
C CYS A 32 -4.45 -28.03 -12.68
N PHE A 33 -3.64 -28.06 -11.65
CA PHE A 33 -4.00 -27.59 -10.31
C PHE A 33 -2.78 -26.94 -9.65
N SER A 34 -3.02 -25.96 -8.80
CA SER A 34 -2.01 -25.35 -7.93
C SER A 34 -2.22 -25.84 -6.50
N PRO A 35 -1.19 -26.33 -5.81
CA PRO A 35 -1.30 -26.75 -4.41
C PRO A 35 -1.09 -25.59 -3.42
N ASP A 36 -1.26 -24.36 -3.85
CA ASP A 36 -0.97 -23.13 -3.12
C ASP A 36 -2.18 -22.51 -2.44
N SER A 37 -3.12 -23.33 -2.02
CA SER A 37 -4.35 -22.89 -1.35
C SER A 37 -4.80 -23.85 -0.26
N GLY A 38 -5.77 -23.39 0.55
CA GLY A 38 -6.39 -24.22 1.59
C GLY A 38 -7.25 -25.38 1.05
N PHE A 39 -7.54 -26.34 1.90
CA PHE A 39 -8.45 -27.43 1.59
C PHE A 39 -9.92 -27.04 1.83
N PRO A 40 -10.89 -27.62 1.08
CA PRO A 40 -10.69 -28.72 0.13
C PRO A 40 -10.28 -28.26 -1.28
N VAL A 41 -10.78 -27.16 -1.79
CA VAL A 41 -10.46 -26.60 -3.11
C VAL A 41 -10.83 -25.13 -3.10
N CYS A 42 -9.93 -24.25 -3.52
CA CYS A 42 -10.24 -22.89 -3.89
C CYS A 42 -10.75 -22.88 -5.34
N ASN A 43 -11.97 -22.44 -5.56
CA ASN A 43 -12.62 -22.42 -6.87
C ASN A 43 -12.80 -21.00 -7.43
N GLY A 44 -12.20 -20.01 -6.79
CA GLY A 44 -12.24 -18.63 -7.22
C GLY A 44 -11.35 -17.75 -6.33
N GLU A 45 -10.94 -16.62 -6.87
CA GLU A 45 -10.09 -15.63 -6.20
C GLU A 45 -10.61 -14.23 -6.51
N LYS A 46 -10.32 -13.29 -5.62
CA LYS A 46 -10.51 -11.86 -5.90
C LYS A 46 -9.47 -11.39 -6.89
N GLY A 47 -9.82 -10.42 -7.73
CA GLY A 47 -8.86 -9.73 -8.58
C GLY A 47 -7.89 -8.89 -7.75
N ILE A 48 -6.72 -8.61 -8.30
CA ILE A 48 -5.71 -7.72 -7.70
C ILE A 48 -5.66 -6.44 -8.53
N CYS A 49 -5.65 -5.29 -7.83
CA CYS A 49 -5.48 -3.99 -8.46
C CYS A 49 -4.41 -3.18 -7.73
N ASN A 50 -3.28 -2.98 -8.39
CA ASN A 50 -2.19 -2.15 -7.89
C ASN A 50 -2.27 -0.76 -8.49
N LEU A 51 -2.41 0.25 -7.64
CA LEU A 51 -2.51 1.65 -8.03
C LEU A 51 -1.31 2.44 -7.51
N ARG A 52 -0.99 3.51 -8.23
CA ARG A 52 -0.04 4.52 -7.78
C ARG A 52 -0.63 5.91 -7.98
N ILE A 53 -0.84 6.62 -6.89
CA ILE A 53 -1.41 7.97 -6.84
C ILE A 53 -0.22 8.94 -6.72
N VAL A 54 -0.09 9.88 -7.65
CA VAL A 54 1.06 10.81 -7.70
C VAL A 54 0.55 12.25 -7.63
N SER A 55 1.20 13.08 -6.79
CA SER A 55 0.93 14.51 -6.71
C SER A 55 1.24 15.20 -8.05
N LYS A 56 0.38 16.13 -8.47
CA LYS A 56 0.64 16.96 -9.66
C LYS A 56 1.65 18.06 -9.38
N THR A 57 1.83 18.44 -8.13
CA THR A 57 2.71 19.53 -7.69
C THR A 57 3.94 18.99 -6.97
N LYS A 58 5.03 19.75 -7.07
CA LYS A 58 6.26 19.45 -6.35
C LYS A 58 6.15 19.80 -4.87
N LEU A 59 7.08 19.24 -4.09
CA LEU A 59 7.26 19.53 -2.68
C LEU A 59 7.44 21.04 -2.40
N ASP A 60 6.83 21.51 -1.30
CA ASP A 60 6.93 22.87 -0.79
C ASP A 60 7.42 22.89 0.66
N LYS A 61 6.54 22.69 1.64
CA LYS A 61 6.91 22.65 3.07
C LYS A 61 7.37 21.26 3.51
N ILE A 62 6.90 20.21 2.88
CA ILE A 62 7.43 18.87 3.07
C ILE A 62 8.73 18.77 2.27
N ALA A 63 9.83 18.44 2.91
CA ALA A 63 11.13 18.24 2.26
C ALA A 63 11.30 16.79 1.79
N ASP A 64 10.77 15.82 2.54
CA ASP A 64 10.72 14.40 2.20
C ASP A 64 9.61 13.71 2.98
N ILE A 65 9.07 12.61 2.44
CA ILE A 65 8.13 11.73 3.11
C ILE A 65 8.37 10.30 2.64
N ARG A 66 8.37 9.34 3.56
CA ARG A 66 8.56 7.93 3.23
C ARG A 66 7.91 7.00 4.25
N GLY A 67 7.45 5.86 3.78
CA GLY A 67 6.87 4.81 4.61
C GLY A 67 6.50 3.59 3.78
N GLY A 68 6.51 2.44 4.41
CA GLY A 68 6.23 1.17 3.77
C GLY A 68 7.41 0.59 2.99
N VAL A 69 7.36 -0.72 2.76
CA VAL A 69 8.40 -1.50 2.05
C VAL A 69 7.84 -2.27 0.85
N ALA A 70 6.53 -2.54 0.85
CA ALA A 70 5.83 -3.23 -0.23
C ALA A 70 4.36 -2.80 -0.27
N GLY A 71 3.71 -2.91 -1.44
CA GLY A 71 2.31 -2.50 -1.65
C GLY A 71 1.35 -3.26 -0.75
N ASN A 72 1.55 -4.56 -0.60
CA ASN A 72 0.71 -5.47 0.17
C ASN A 72 1.06 -5.55 1.69
N VAL A 73 1.85 -4.62 2.20
CA VAL A 73 2.22 -4.55 3.63
C VAL A 73 1.72 -3.24 4.24
N ILE A 74 0.96 -3.33 5.33
CA ILE A 74 0.52 -2.17 6.12
C ILE A 74 1.71 -1.67 6.93
N PRO A 75 2.17 -0.42 6.73
CA PRO A 75 3.35 0.10 7.42
C PRO A 75 3.12 0.34 8.90
N GLY A 76 3.99 -0.21 9.75
CA GLY A 76 4.06 0.11 11.18
C GLY A 76 4.89 1.35 11.51
N LYS A 77 5.59 1.93 10.52
CA LYS A 77 6.39 3.15 10.66
C LYS A 77 6.32 3.99 9.39
N ALA A 78 6.23 5.32 9.56
CA ALA A 78 6.36 6.30 8.47
C ALA A 78 7.10 7.54 8.96
N GLU A 79 7.81 8.23 8.08
CA GLU A 79 8.65 9.38 8.40
C GLU A 79 8.40 10.52 7.42
N ALA A 80 8.52 11.75 7.90
CA ALA A 80 8.55 12.94 7.04
C ALA A 80 9.52 13.97 7.59
N TRP A 81 10.06 14.80 6.70
CA TRP A 81 10.88 15.96 7.02
C TRP A 81 10.13 17.22 6.60
N VAL A 82 9.90 18.11 7.55
CA VAL A 82 9.12 19.32 7.31
C VAL A 82 9.89 20.57 7.68
N LYS A 83 9.62 21.65 6.94
CA LYS A 83 10.16 22.99 7.18
C LYS A 83 9.28 23.77 8.16
N GLY A 84 9.84 24.77 8.82
CA GLY A 84 9.08 25.73 9.62
C GLY A 84 9.27 25.56 11.14
N ALA A 85 8.27 25.95 11.92
CA ALA A 85 8.33 25.89 13.37
C ALA A 85 8.22 24.45 13.87
N LYS A 86 8.89 24.17 15.02
CA LYS A 86 8.83 22.87 15.67
C LYS A 86 7.40 22.49 16.03
N PRO A 87 6.86 21.39 15.51
CA PRO A 87 5.55 20.89 15.94
C PRO A 87 5.66 20.16 17.28
N ALA A 88 4.55 20.03 18.01
CA ALA A 88 4.50 19.33 19.28
C ALA A 88 4.42 17.80 19.05
N PRO A 89 5.25 16.97 19.71
CA PRO A 89 5.11 15.52 19.60
C PRO A 89 3.81 15.03 20.21
N THR A 90 3.35 13.86 19.76
CA THR A 90 2.21 13.13 20.32
C THR A 90 2.64 11.73 20.78
N GLU A 91 1.71 10.93 21.30
CA GLU A 91 1.99 9.53 21.64
C GLU A 91 2.42 8.71 20.41
N SER A 92 1.80 8.98 19.26
CA SER A 92 2.03 8.24 18.02
C SER A 92 3.06 8.88 17.10
N VAL A 93 3.45 10.14 17.30
CA VAL A 93 4.38 10.85 16.42
C VAL A 93 5.47 11.53 17.24
N SER A 94 6.72 11.06 17.09
CA SER A 94 7.90 11.74 17.63
C SER A 94 8.42 12.80 16.67
N VAL A 95 9.05 13.85 17.25
CA VAL A 95 9.58 15.00 16.51
C VAL A 95 11.02 15.24 16.94
N GLU A 96 11.93 15.16 16.00
CA GLU A 96 13.37 15.35 16.22
C GLU A 96 13.91 16.44 15.27
N ALA A 97 14.95 17.16 15.70
CA ALA A 97 15.62 18.12 14.84
C ALA A 97 16.58 17.40 13.89
N ASP A 98 16.52 17.76 12.60
CA ASP A 98 17.43 17.29 11.56
C ASP A 98 17.90 18.49 10.71
N GLY A 99 18.97 19.15 11.16
CA GLY A 99 19.45 20.39 10.57
C GLY A 99 18.42 21.52 10.70
N GLU A 100 17.97 22.06 9.56
CA GLU A 100 16.92 23.09 9.49
C GLU A 100 15.51 22.51 9.38
N LEU A 101 15.38 21.18 9.39
CA LEU A 101 14.12 20.46 9.25
C LEU A 101 13.71 19.83 10.58
N TRP A 102 12.44 19.43 10.63
CA TRP A 102 11.90 18.59 11.70
C TRP A 102 11.56 17.23 11.11
N GLN A 103 12.24 16.20 11.62
CA GLN A 103 11.90 14.82 11.32
C GLN A 103 10.73 14.40 12.19
N LEU A 104 9.69 13.94 11.52
CA LEU A 104 8.50 13.34 12.11
C LEU A 104 8.60 11.84 11.94
N THR A 105 8.39 11.07 12.99
CA THR A 105 8.31 9.61 12.91
C THR A 105 7.00 9.15 13.51
N ALA A 106 6.09 8.68 12.65
CA ALA A 106 4.83 8.10 13.06
C ALA A 106 4.96 6.60 13.31
N LYS A 107 4.27 6.12 14.34
CA LYS A 107 4.16 4.70 14.71
C LYS A 107 2.73 4.22 14.47
N GLY A 108 2.62 3.02 13.92
CA GLY A 108 1.39 2.30 13.72
C GLY A 108 1.52 0.84 14.16
N ILE A 109 0.59 0.01 13.73
CA ILE A 109 0.60 -1.45 13.91
C ILE A 109 0.56 -2.06 12.51
N GLY A 110 1.70 -2.60 12.09
CA GLY A 110 1.83 -3.18 10.76
C GLY A 110 1.11 -4.53 10.62
N GLY A 111 0.87 -4.94 9.36
CA GLY A 111 0.24 -6.22 9.04
C GLY A 111 0.23 -6.48 7.55
N HIS A 112 -0.46 -7.54 7.13
CA HIS A 112 -0.67 -7.87 5.72
C HIS A 112 -1.92 -7.16 5.19
N ALA A 113 -1.88 -6.67 3.94
CA ALA A 113 -2.98 -5.92 3.33
C ALA A 113 -4.30 -6.70 3.26
N SER A 114 -4.25 -8.03 3.09
CA SER A 114 -5.44 -8.89 3.06
C SER A 114 -6.07 -9.17 4.44
N MET A 115 -5.38 -8.83 5.54
CA MET A 115 -5.87 -9.01 6.91
C MET A 115 -5.65 -7.74 7.72
N PRO A 116 -6.38 -6.65 7.41
CA PRO A 116 -6.13 -5.33 7.98
C PRO A 116 -6.69 -5.14 9.40
N GLU A 117 -7.49 -6.06 9.91
CA GLU A 117 -8.13 -5.92 11.22
C GLU A 117 -7.09 -5.81 12.35
N GLY A 118 -7.29 -4.85 13.23
CA GLY A 118 -6.38 -4.58 14.34
C GLY A 118 -5.08 -3.88 13.96
N THR A 119 -4.88 -3.53 12.69
CA THR A 119 -3.73 -2.75 12.24
C THR A 119 -3.98 -1.25 12.31
N VAL A 120 -2.91 -0.48 12.33
CA VAL A 120 -2.91 0.99 12.25
C VAL A 120 -1.85 1.41 11.25
N ASN A 121 -2.27 1.91 10.10
CA ASN A 121 -1.33 2.34 9.06
C ASN A 121 -0.59 3.62 9.47
N ALA A 122 0.72 3.52 9.67
CA ALA A 122 1.56 4.64 10.11
C ALA A 122 1.59 5.80 9.10
N ILE A 123 1.35 5.54 7.81
CA ILE A 123 1.24 6.60 6.78
C ILE A 123 0.01 7.47 7.06
N GLY A 124 -1.14 6.86 7.35
CA GLY A 124 -2.36 7.58 7.72
C GLY A 124 -2.18 8.42 8.99
N VAL A 125 -1.51 7.85 10.01
CA VAL A 125 -1.16 8.57 11.25
C VAL A 125 -0.28 9.79 10.95
N LEU A 126 0.75 9.62 10.11
CA LEU A 126 1.67 10.69 9.71
C LEU A 126 0.95 11.80 8.94
N ILE A 127 0.15 11.44 7.94
CA ILE A 127 -0.60 12.41 7.12
C ILE A 127 -1.60 13.20 7.99
N SER A 128 -2.36 12.53 8.87
CA SER A 128 -3.27 13.20 9.81
C SER A 128 -2.53 14.22 10.66
N TYR A 129 -1.39 13.82 11.24
CA TYR A 129 -0.57 14.70 12.03
C TYR A 129 -0.06 15.93 11.25
N ILE A 130 0.42 15.74 10.01
CA ILE A 130 0.87 16.84 9.14
C ILE A 130 -0.28 17.82 8.87
N LEU A 131 -1.47 17.33 8.56
CA LEU A 131 -2.65 18.13 8.28
C LEU A 131 -3.14 18.92 9.50
N GLU A 132 -3.24 18.27 10.66
CA GLU A 132 -3.71 18.89 11.92
C GLU A 132 -2.77 20.00 12.40
N ASN A 133 -1.45 19.83 12.22
CA ASN A 133 -0.44 20.81 12.60
C ASN A 133 -0.10 21.81 11.48
N LYS A 134 -0.78 21.78 10.32
CA LYS A 134 -0.60 22.70 9.17
C LYS A 134 0.84 22.75 8.66
N LEU A 135 1.49 21.59 8.61
CA LEU A 135 2.90 21.44 8.23
C LEU A 135 3.11 21.30 6.71
N ALA A 136 2.04 21.24 5.93
CA ALA A 136 2.05 21.16 4.47
C ALA A 136 1.77 22.52 3.83
N GLY A 137 2.24 22.70 2.59
CA GLY A 137 1.82 23.78 1.70
C GLY A 137 0.39 23.55 1.19
N GLU A 138 -0.22 24.58 0.56
CA GLU A 138 -1.62 24.50 0.15
C GLU A 138 -1.90 23.33 -0.81
N GLU A 139 -1.06 23.13 -1.83
CA GLU A 139 -1.25 22.03 -2.79
C GLU A 139 -0.87 20.66 -2.20
N GLU A 140 0.15 20.62 -1.33
CA GLU A 140 0.48 19.42 -0.57
C GLU A 140 -0.69 19.01 0.34
N GLU A 141 -1.32 19.98 1.02
CA GLU A 141 -2.49 19.73 1.88
C GLU A 141 -3.65 19.11 1.09
N LYS A 142 -3.96 19.67 -0.10
CA LYS A 142 -5.01 19.11 -0.97
C LYS A 142 -4.72 17.65 -1.35
N PHE A 143 -3.46 17.35 -1.69
CA PHE A 143 -3.05 16.00 -2.04
C PHE A 143 -3.09 15.05 -0.83
N LEU A 144 -2.58 15.47 0.33
CA LEU A 144 -2.62 14.69 1.55
C LEU A 144 -4.06 14.41 2.01
N ARG A 145 -4.99 15.36 1.84
CA ARG A 145 -6.43 15.14 2.10
C ARG A 145 -7.05 14.11 1.15
N LEU A 146 -6.60 14.05 -0.10
CA LEU A 146 -6.99 12.97 -1.01
C LEU A 146 -6.48 11.62 -0.53
N LEU A 147 -5.21 11.55 -0.13
CA LEU A 147 -4.62 10.33 0.41
C LEU A 147 -5.31 9.88 1.72
N MET A 148 -5.76 10.81 2.57
CA MET A 148 -6.50 10.45 3.79
C MET A 148 -7.74 9.63 3.52
N LYS A 149 -8.44 9.83 2.39
CA LYS A 149 -9.59 8.99 2.01
C LYS A 149 -9.24 7.51 1.85
N LEU A 150 -8.00 7.22 1.42
CA LEU A 150 -7.48 5.85 1.36
C LEU A 150 -7.23 5.26 2.76
N HIS A 151 -7.02 6.12 3.77
CA HIS A 151 -6.73 5.72 5.15
C HIS A 151 -7.93 5.82 6.09
N GLU A 152 -9.09 6.31 5.62
CA GLU A 152 -10.33 6.39 6.42
C GLU A 152 -10.92 4.99 6.69
N SER A 153 -10.74 4.07 5.75
CA SER A 153 -11.20 2.69 5.86
C SER A 153 -10.35 1.77 4.99
N TRP A 154 -10.27 0.51 5.36
CA TRP A 154 -9.58 -0.52 4.58
C TRP A 154 -10.48 -1.25 3.58
N ASP A 155 -11.80 -1.02 3.60
CA ASP A 155 -12.80 -1.61 2.72
C ASP A 155 -13.10 -0.77 1.47
N GLY A 156 -12.43 0.38 1.31
CA GLY A 156 -12.64 1.30 0.19
C GLY A 156 -13.81 2.27 0.36
N SER A 157 -14.58 2.21 1.47
CA SER A 157 -15.72 3.11 1.70
C SER A 157 -15.31 4.58 1.77
N GLY A 158 -14.12 4.91 2.29
CA GLY A 158 -13.56 6.27 2.29
C GLY A 158 -13.36 6.84 0.88
N LEU A 159 -13.14 5.98 -0.11
CA LEU A 159 -13.03 6.33 -1.54
C LEU A 159 -14.37 6.18 -2.29
N GLY A 160 -15.38 5.55 -1.69
CA GLY A 160 -16.65 5.23 -2.34
C GLY A 160 -16.55 4.10 -3.37
N VAL A 161 -15.63 3.14 -3.14
CA VAL A 161 -15.39 1.97 -4.00
C VAL A 161 -15.59 0.65 -3.27
N ASP A 162 -16.18 0.68 -2.09
CA ASP A 162 -16.52 -0.51 -1.32
C ASP A 162 -17.35 -1.51 -2.16
N ALA A 163 -17.01 -2.78 -2.07
CA ALA A 163 -17.68 -3.85 -2.78
C ALA A 163 -17.71 -5.14 -1.97
N ASP A 164 -18.88 -5.78 -1.97
CA ASP A 164 -19.11 -7.09 -1.39
C ASP A 164 -20.10 -7.84 -2.28
N ASP A 165 -19.70 -8.99 -2.82
CA ASP A 165 -20.54 -9.82 -3.69
C ASP A 165 -21.26 -10.96 -2.91
N GLY A 166 -21.04 -11.02 -1.61
CA GLY A 166 -21.59 -12.04 -0.71
C GLY A 166 -21.07 -13.46 -0.93
N LYS A 167 -19.99 -13.63 -1.71
CA LYS A 167 -19.35 -14.92 -2.00
C LYS A 167 -17.90 -14.97 -1.53
N PHE A 168 -17.20 -13.88 -1.74
CA PHE A 168 -15.85 -13.65 -1.24
C PHE A 168 -15.89 -12.66 -0.09
N GLU A 169 -14.79 -12.52 0.63
CA GLU A 169 -14.66 -11.45 1.59
C GLU A 169 -14.77 -10.08 0.91
N PRO A 170 -15.23 -9.03 1.63
CA PRO A 170 -15.32 -7.69 1.07
C PRO A 170 -14.00 -7.21 0.45
N LEU A 171 -14.09 -6.21 -0.43
CA LEU A 171 -12.92 -5.51 -0.96
C LEU A 171 -12.01 -5.07 0.19
N THR A 172 -10.71 -5.24 0.02
CA THR A 172 -9.70 -4.58 0.86
C THR A 172 -8.87 -3.64 0.00
N ILE A 173 -8.58 -2.43 0.49
CA ILE A 173 -7.70 -1.47 -0.19
C ILE A 173 -6.78 -0.79 0.83
N ILE A 174 -5.48 -0.90 0.62
CA ILE A 174 -4.47 -0.46 1.58
C ILE A 174 -3.45 0.47 0.92
N GLY A 175 -3.14 1.57 1.59
CA GLY A 175 -1.98 2.41 1.26
C GLY A 175 -0.69 1.75 1.75
N GLY A 176 0.10 1.18 0.85
CA GLY A 176 1.28 0.38 1.20
C GLY A 176 2.58 1.17 1.30
N VAL A 177 2.92 1.93 0.27
CA VAL A 177 4.18 2.69 0.20
C VAL A 177 3.90 4.15 -0.10
N ILE A 178 4.50 5.06 0.68
CA ILE A 178 4.56 6.49 0.36
C ILE A 178 6.00 6.91 0.18
N GLY A 179 6.25 7.83 -0.76
CA GLY A 179 7.58 8.36 -1.02
C GLY A 179 7.57 9.58 -1.92
N VAL A 180 8.77 10.02 -2.28
CA VAL A 180 9.00 11.13 -3.20
C VAL A 180 9.77 10.62 -4.41
N GLU A 181 9.32 10.98 -5.59
CA GLU A 181 10.01 10.72 -6.86
C GLU A 181 9.94 11.98 -7.73
N ASP A 182 11.06 12.41 -8.26
CA ASP A 182 11.22 13.65 -9.07
C ASP A 182 10.64 14.91 -8.40
N GLY A 183 10.59 14.93 -7.05
CA GLY A 183 10.03 16.01 -6.25
C GLY A 183 8.50 15.95 -6.09
N HIS A 184 7.85 14.86 -6.48
CA HIS A 184 6.43 14.62 -6.33
C HIS A 184 6.17 13.54 -5.27
N ILE A 185 5.22 13.78 -4.38
CA ILE A 185 4.76 12.74 -3.45
C ILE A 185 3.97 11.70 -4.25
N PHE A 186 4.22 10.43 -3.97
CA PHE A 186 3.41 9.32 -4.45
C PHE A 186 2.98 8.41 -3.30
N GLN A 187 1.87 7.71 -3.48
CA GLN A 187 1.46 6.59 -2.63
C GLN A 187 0.93 5.45 -3.48
N THR A 188 1.31 4.21 -3.11
CA THR A 188 0.73 3.01 -3.71
C THR A 188 -0.54 2.62 -2.96
N ALA A 189 -1.48 2.01 -3.66
CA ALA A 189 -2.62 1.33 -3.08
C ALA A 189 -2.71 -0.07 -3.67
N ASP A 190 -2.93 -1.05 -2.82
CA ASP A 190 -3.08 -2.47 -3.12
C ASP A 190 -4.48 -2.93 -2.74
N SER A 191 -5.13 -3.63 -3.67
CA SER A 191 -6.50 -4.10 -3.53
C SER A 191 -6.65 -5.50 -4.10
#